data_fd9fcef0922b3713f80319a625d346d4
#
_entry.id   fd9fcef0922b3713f80319a625d346d4
#
_cell.length_a   1.000
_cell.length_b   1.000
_cell.length_c   1.000
_cell.angle_alpha   90.00
_cell.angle_beta   90.00
_cell.angle_gamma   90.00
#
_symmetry.space_group_name_H-M   'P 1'
#
loop_
_entity.id
_entity.type
_entity.pdbx_description
1 polymer ?
#
loop_
_entity_poly.entity_id
_entity_poly.type
_entity_poly.pdbx_seq_one_letter_code
_entity_poly.pdbx_strand_id
1 'polypeptide(L)'
;MTMPTSQCPWRMQVHHIHQETPDVWTLSLLCHDYYPYRAGQYALVSVRNSAETLRAYTLSSTPGVSEYITLTVRRIDEGTGSQWLTREVKRGDYLWLSDAMGEFTCDDKAEDKFLLLAAGCGVTPIMAMRRWLAKHRPQADVQVIYNVRSPEDVIFAEEWRNYPVTLVAEHNATHGFVAGRLTRELLQSVPDLASRTVMTCGPAPYMEKVEQDVAALGVTRFFKEKFFTPVAEAATSGLKFTKLQPAREFYAPVGTTLLDALESNKVPVTVACRAGVCGCCKTKVVSRKYRVTSTMTLTDAEIADGYVLACSCHPQSDLVLA
;
A
#
# COMPACT_ATOMS: atom_id res chain seq x y z
N MET A 1 0.19 -26.14 -14.13
CA MET A 1 0.27 -25.50 -12.81
C MET A 1 -1.14 -25.07 -12.43
N THR A 2 -1.71 -25.61 -11.37
CA THR A 2 -3.09 -25.33 -10.93
C THR A 2 -3.15 -24.00 -10.15
N MET A 3 -4.25 -23.28 -10.27
CA MET A 3 -4.55 -22.05 -9.54
C MET A 3 -4.49 -22.31 -8.03
N PRO A 4 -3.67 -21.57 -7.26
CA PRO A 4 -3.49 -21.85 -5.84
C PRO A 4 -4.71 -21.45 -4.98
N THR A 5 -5.43 -20.40 -5.41
CA THR A 5 -6.61 -19.88 -4.72
C THR A 5 -7.52 -19.14 -5.69
N SER A 6 -8.84 -19.19 -5.47
CA SER A 6 -9.81 -18.41 -6.25
C SER A 6 -9.65 -16.89 -6.11
N GLN A 7 -8.96 -16.43 -5.06
CA GLN A 7 -8.65 -15.01 -4.86
C GLN A 7 -7.55 -14.50 -5.80
N CYS A 8 -6.70 -15.36 -6.36
CA CYS A 8 -5.64 -14.99 -7.28
C CYS A 8 -5.76 -15.82 -8.59
N PRO A 9 -6.75 -15.51 -9.44
CA PRO A 9 -7.01 -16.28 -10.66
C PRO A 9 -6.06 -15.95 -11.81
N TRP A 10 -5.38 -14.80 -11.77
CA TRP A 10 -4.57 -14.32 -12.90
C TRP A 10 -3.16 -14.87 -12.84
N ARG A 11 -2.84 -15.78 -13.78
CA ARG A 11 -1.49 -16.30 -13.94
C ARG A 11 -0.67 -15.42 -14.85
N MET A 12 0.44 -14.89 -14.33
CA MET A 12 1.34 -14.02 -15.07
C MET A 12 2.76 -14.56 -15.08
N GLN A 13 3.42 -14.49 -16.24
CA GLN A 13 4.81 -14.90 -16.36
C GLN A 13 5.75 -13.75 -16.10
N VAL A 14 6.79 -13.99 -15.30
CA VAL A 14 7.87 -13.02 -15.09
C VAL A 14 8.71 -12.92 -16.34
N HIS A 15 8.64 -11.78 -17.01
CA HIS A 15 9.38 -11.50 -18.25
C HIS A 15 10.76 -10.93 -17.96
N HIS A 16 10.82 -9.95 -17.05
CA HIS A 16 12.06 -9.25 -16.67
C HIS A 16 12.06 -8.89 -15.20
N ILE A 17 13.25 -8.81 -14.61
CA ILE A 17 13.46 -8.33 -13.25
C ILE A 17 14.57 -7.28 -13.31
N HIS A 18 14.28 -6.09 -12.83
CA HIS A 18 15.20 -4.96 -12.78
C HIS A 18 15.42 -4.52 -11.33
N GLN A 19 16.66 -4.28 -10.95
CA GLN A 19 16.99 -3.71 -9.66
C GLN A 19 16.97 -2.18 -9.74
N GLU A 20 16.04 -1.54 -9.04
CA GLU A 20 15.87 -0.08 -9.02
C GLU A 20 16.85 0.59 -8.05
N THR A 21 16.98 0.02 -6.86
CA THR A 21 17.85 0.50 -5.78
C THR A 21 18.49 -0.70 -5.08
N PRO A 22 19.41 -0.53 -4.10
CA PRO A 22 20.02 -1.66 -3.39
C PRO A 22 19.00 -2.61 -2.72
N ASP A 23 17.81 -2.12 -2.38
CA ASP A 23 16.76 -2.87 -1.68
C ASP A 23 15.41 -2.95 -2.42
N VAL A 24 15.32 -2.50 -3.69
CA VAL A 24 14.07 -2.48 -4.47
C VAL A 24 14.26 -3.09 -5.85
N TRP A 25 13.30 -3.92 -6.26
CA TRP A 25 13.24 -4.58 -7.58
C TRP A 25 11.88 -4.38 -8.24
N THR A 26 11.90 -4.18 -9.56
CA THR A 26 10.72 -4.18 -10.41
C THR A 26 10.64 -5.48 -11.20
N LEU A 27 9.53 -6.21 -11.04
CA LEU A 27 9.19 -7.39 -11.81
C LEU A 27 8.22 -7.00 -12.93
N SER A 28 8.61 -7.23 -14.18
CA SER A 28 7.75 -7.06 -15.36
C SER A 28 7.05 -8.37 -15.67
N LEU A 29 5.73 -8.35 -15.77
CA LEU A 29 4.87 -9.51 -15.88
C LEU A 29 4.12 -9.49 -17.21
N LEU A 30 4.05 -10.66 -17.87
CA LEU A 30 3.20 -10.93 -19.03
C LEU A 30 1.92 -11.63 -18.55
N CYS A 31 0.78 -11.05 -18.85
CA CYS A 31 -0.52 -11.71 -18.75
C CYS A 31 -0.96 -12.10 -20.17
N HIS A 32 -1.42 -13.35 -20.34
CA HIS A 32 -1.91 -13.80 -21.66
C HIS A 32 -3.29 -13.22 -22.01
N ASP A 33 -4.07 -12.90 -20.98
CA ASP A 33 -5.39 -12.28 -21.12
C ASP A 33 -5.33 -10.80 -20.75
N TYR A 34 -6.32 -10.04 -21.18
CA TYR A 34 -6.45 -8.64 -20.79
C TYR A 34 -6.74 -8.54 -19.30
N TYR A 35 -5.81 -7.95 -18.56
CA TYR A 35 -5.90 -7.70 -17.12
C TYR A 35 -6.37 -6.26 -16.89
N PRO A 36 -7.64 -6.05 -16.47
CA PRO A 36 -8.16 -4.72 -16.26
C PRO A 36 -7.66 -4.14 -14.93
N TYR A 37 -7.10 -2.93 -14.97
CA TYR A 37 -6.70 -2.18 -13.77
C TYR A 37 -6.65 -0.69 -14.05
N ARG A 38 -6.63 0.12 -12.99
CA ARG A 38 -6.48 1.58 -13.02
C ARG A 38 -5.14 1.97 -12.41
N ALA A 39 -4.57 3.10 -12.87
CA ALA A 39 -3.31 3.62 -12.32
C ALA A 39 -3.45 3.97 -10.84
N GLY A 40 -2.61 3.37 -9.99
CA GLY A 40 -2.64 3.51 -8.54
C GLY A 40 -3.22 2.30 -7.80
N GLN A 41 -3.91 1.39 -8.48
CA GLN A 41 -4.43 0.16 -7.86
C GLN A 41 -3.32 -0.84 -7.50
N TYR A 42 -3.65 -1.78 -6.65
CA TYR A 42 -2.80 -2.90 -6.24
C TYR A 42 -3.46 -4.24 -6.55
N ALA A 43 -2.67 -5.30 -6.50
CA ALA A 43 -3.16 -6.68 -6.54
C ALA A 43 -2.58 -7.49 -5.38
N LEU A 44 -3.30 -8.55 -5.01
CA LEU A 44 -2.75 -9.58 -4.13
C LEU A 44 -1.89 -10.52 -4.95
N VAL A 45 -0.75 -10.89 -4.41
CA VAL A 45 0.14 -11.89 -4.97
C VAL A 45 0.11 -13.12 -4.07
N SER A 46 -0.15 -14.29 -4.65
CA SER A 46 -0.03 -15.57 -3.96
C SER A 46 1.44 -15.89 -3.74
N VAL A 47 1.93 -15.73 -2.51
CA VAL A 47 3.34 -15.95 -2.17
C VAL A 47 3.67 -17.43 -2.25
N ARG A 48 4.70 -17.80 -3.03
CA ARG A 48 5.09 -19.18 -3.33
C ARG A 48 3.95 -20.04 -3.87
N ASN A 49 3.01 -19.41 -4.55
CA ASN A 49 1.79 -20.05 -5.05
C ASN A 49 0.98 -20.76 -3.94
N SER A 50 0.99 -20.18 -2.74
CA SER A 50 0.23 -20.66 -1.58
C SER A 50 -1.19 -20.10 -1.60
N ALA A 51 -2.17 -20.93 -1.22
CA ALA A 51 -3.55 -20.49 -1.02
C ALA A 51 -3.71 -19.57 0.21
N GLU A 52 -2.81 -19.66 1.17
CA GLU A 52 -2.96 -19.05 2.50
C GLU A 52 -2.16 -17.76 2.66
N THR A 53 -1.08 -17.61 1.88
CA THR A 53 -0.17 -16.47 2.04
C THR A 53 -0.30 -15.51 0.87
N LEU A 54 -1.10 -14.47 1.06
CA LEU A 54 -1.31 -13.40 0.09
C LEU A 54 -0.66 -12.10 0.58
N ARG A 55 -0.07 -11.33 -0.36
CA ARG A 55 0.49 -10.00 -0.07
C ARG A 55 0.09 -9.00 -1.14
N ALA A 56 -0.29 -7.80 -0.69
CA ALA A 56 -0.65 -6.71 -1.58
C ALA A 56 0.60 -5.99 -2.11
N TYR A 57 0.62 -5.76 -3.42
CA TYR A 57 1.62 -4.95 -4.10
C TYR A 57 0.94 -4.03 -5.10
N THR A 58 1.36 -2.76 -5.11
CA THR A 58 0.88 -1.81 -6.12
C THR A 58 1.25 -2.29 -7.52
N LEU A 59 0.30 -2.16 -8.44
CA LEU A 59 0.57 -2.25 -9.87
C LEU A 59 1.29 -0.98 -10.29
N SER A 60 2.62 -1.02 -10.29
CA SER A 60 3.46 0.15 -10.55
C SER A 60 3.49 0.55 -12.02
N SER A 61 2.98 -0.29 -12.92
CA SER A 61 2.71 0.02 -14.32
C SER A 61 1.47 0.88 -14.51
N THR A 62 1.27 1.36 -15.72
CA THR A 62 0.15 2.22 -16.09
C THR A 62 -0.63 1.61 -17.25
N PRO A 63 -1.95 1.35 -17.10
CA PRO A 63 -2.74 0.75 -18.18
C PRO A 63 -2.75 1.66 -19.41
N GLY A 64 -2.59 1.06 -20.59
CA GLY A 64 -2.54 1.76 -21.88
C GLY A 64 -1.26 2.59 -22.13
N VAL A 65 -0.28 2.53 -21.22
CA VAL A 65 1.02 3.23 -21.34
C VAL A 65 2.18 2.25 -21.21
N SER A 66 2.17 1.42 -20.16
CA SER A 66 3.22 0.44 -19.92
C SER A 66 3.00 -0.82 -20.77
N GLU A 67 4.09 -1.37 -21.30
CA GLU A 67 4.08 -2.59 -22.09
C GLU A 67 3.77 -3.83 -21.24
N TYR A 68 4.25 -3.83 -19.99
CA TYR A 68 4.10 -4.93 -19.04
C TYR A 68 3.32 -4.48 -17.81
N ILE A 69 2.69 -5.44 -17.14
CA ILE A 69 2.22 -5.23 -15.77
C ILE A 69 3.44 -5.30 -14.85
N THR A 70 3.61 -4.33 -13.96
CA THR A 70 4.79 -4.32 -13.09
C THR A 70 4.44 -4.28 -11.60
N LEU A 71 5.25 -5.00 -10.83
CA LEU A 71 5.29 -4.94 -9.37
C LEU A 71 6.66 -4.43 -8.95
N THR A 72 6.70 -3.33 -8.21
CA THR A 72 7.96 -2.78 -7.66
C THR A 72 7.99 -3.03 -6.17
N VAL A 73 8.95 -3.84 -5.72
CA VAL A 73 8.97 -4.47 -4.41
C VAL A 73 10.24 -4.13 -3.66
N ARG A 74 10.08 -3.54 -2.47
CA ARG A 74 11.19 -3.40 -1.51
C ARG A 74 11.35 -4.69 -0.73
N ARG A 75 12.57 -5.20 -0.66
CA ARG A 75 12.93 -6.32 0.21
C ARG A 75 12.93 -5.88 1.67
N ILE A 76 12.20 -6.60 2.49
CA ILE A 76 12.12 -6.42 3.94
C ILE A 76 12.75 -7.66 4.57
N ASP A 77 13.63 -7.49 5.56
CA ASP A 77 14.45 -8.59 6.12
C ASP A 77 13.62 -9.78 6.63
N GLU A 78 12.47 -9.54 7.23
CA GLU A 78 11.55 -10.61 7.71
C GLU A 78 10.31 -10.77 6.82
N GLY A 79 10.29 -10.14 5.65
CA GLY A 79 9.14 -10.10 4.76
C GLY A 79 9.03 -11.33 3.87
N THR A 80 8.24 -12.34 4.24
CA THR A 80 8.05 -13.58 3.47
C THR A 80 7.79 -13.35 1.98
N GLY A 81 6.89 -12.43 1.62
CA GLY A 81 6.55 -12.13 0.22
C GLY A 81 7.66 -11.38 -0.50
N SER A 82 8.20 -10.32 0.12
CA SER A 82 9.24 -9.50 -0.50
C SER A 82 10.57 -10.25 -0.67
N GLN A 83 10.94 -11.10 0.29
CA GLN A 83 12.12 -11.98 0.16
C GLN A 83 11.96 -12.94 -1.00
N TRP A 84 10.81 -13.61 -1.10
CA TRP A 84 10.54 -14.53 -2.19
C TRP A 84 10.57 -13.83 -3.55
N LEU A 85 9.85 -12.71 -3.72
CA LEU A 85 9.78 -11.99 -4.99
C LEU A 85 11.14 -11.44 -5.45
N THR A 86 12.02 -11.06 -4.51
CA THR A 86 13.28 -10.38 -4.86
C THR A 86 14.51 -11.28 -4.83
N ARG A 87 14.42 -12.51 -4.31
CA ARG A 87 15.56 -13.45 -4.22
C ARG A 87 15.34 -14.77 -4.93
N GLU A 88 14.13 -15.30 -4.90
CA GLU A 88 13.84 -16.65 -5.37
C GLU A 88 13.18 -16.66 -6.75
N VAL A 89 12.28 -15.70 -7.01
CA VAL A 89 11.58 -15.57 -8.30
C VAL A 89 12.58 -15.20 -9.41
N LYS A 90 12.44 -15.88 -10.55
CA LYS A 90 13.30 -15.73 -11.73
C LYS A 90 12.48 -15.43 -12.98
N ARG A 91 13.14 -14.92 -14.00
CA ARG A 91 12.57 -14.82 -15.34
C ARG A 91 12.05 -16.18 -15.81
N GLY A 92 10.82 -16.19 -16.32
CA GLY A 92 10.13 -17.40 -16.78
C GLY A 92 9.23 -18.04 -15.73
N ASP A 93 9.39 -17.70 -14.45
CA ASP A 93 8.50 -18.16 -13.38
C ASP A 93 7.09 -17.58 -13.54
N TYR A 94 6.13 -18.21 -12.88
CA TYR A 94 4.75 -17.76 -12.87
C TYR A 94 4.34 -17.27 -11.48
N LEU A 95 3.67 -16.12 -11.47
CA LEU A 95 3.00 -15.53 -10.31
C LEU A 95 1.49 -15.62 -10.50
N TRP A 96 0.76 -15.68 -9.40
CA TRP A 96 -0.68 -15.63 -9.41
C TRP A 96 -1.15 -14.38 -8.67
N LEU A 97 -1.94 -13.55 -9.37
CA LEU A 97 -2.45 -12.28 -8.89
C LEU A 97 -3.98 -12.31 -8.75
N SER A 98 -4.50 -11.52 -7.83
CA SER A 98 -5.93 -11.20 -7.75
C SER A 98 -6.36 -10.26 -8.87
N ASP A 99 -7.66 -9.99 -8.98
CA ASP A 99 -8.15 -8.79 -9.64
C ASP A 99 -7.49 -7.55 -9.01
N ALA A 100 -7.41 -6.46 -9.79
CA ALA A 100 -6.92 -5.18 -9.29
C ALA A 100 -7.93 -4.58 -8.30
N MET A 101 -7.41 -3.98 -7.23
CA MET A 101 -8.19 -3.44 -6.11
C MET A 101 -7.69 -2.07 -5.70
N GLY A 102 -8.51 -1.34 -4.94
CA GLY A 102 -8.18 -0.03 -4.36
C GLY A 102 -8.79 1.13 -5.14
N GLU A 103 -9.08 2.20 -4.40
CA GLU A 103 -9.71 3.42 -4.91
C GLU A 103 -8.73 4.62 -4.96
N PHE A 104 -7.44 4.36 -4.73
CA PHE A 104 -6.40 5.38 -4.80
C PHE A 104 -5.95 5.59 -6.25
N THR A 105 -6.80 6.23 -7.03
CA THR A 105 -6.66 6.44 -8.48
C THR A 105 -6.91 7.89 -8.85
N CYS A 106 -6.31 8.36 -9.96
CA CYS A 106 -6.44 9.74 -10.41
C CYS A 106 -7.43 9.95 -11.57
N ASP A 107 -7.85 8.87 -12.22
CA ASP A 107 -8.67 8.92 -13.44
C ASP A 107 -10.12 9.35 -13.19
N ASP A 108 -10.64 9.16 -11.98
CA ASP A 108 -11.99 9.59 -11.55
C ASP A 108 -12.00 10.99 -10.91
N LYS A 109 -10.86 11.66 -10.80
CA LYS A 109 -10.80 13.04 -10.27
C LYS A 109 -11.11 14.03 -11.39
N ALA A 110 -12.02 14.97 -11.11
CA ALA A 110 -12.48 15.93 -12.11
C ALA A 110 -11.49 17.08 -12.38
N GLU A 111 -10.64 17.38 -11.39
CA GLU A 111 -9.72 18.51 -11.43
C GLU A 111 -8.48 18.23 -12.29
N ASP A 112 -7.91 19.30 -12.87
CA ASP A 112 -6.67 19.23 -13.67
C ASP A 112 -5.45 19.77 -12.94
N LYS A 113 -5.54 20.05 -11.64
CA LYS A 113 -4.40 20.43 -10.80
C LYS A 113 -4.13 19.37 -9.74
N PHE A 114 -2.96 18.75 -9.81
CA PHE A 114 -2.56 17.70 -8.90
C PHE A 114 -1.28 18.06 -8.13
N LEU A 115 -1.21 17.61 -6.88
CA LEU A 115 0.04 17.46 -6.14
C LEU A 115 0.17 16.01 -5.72
N LEU A 116 1.15 15.32 -6.27
CA LEU A 116 1.45 13.94 -5.99
C LEU A 116 2.65 13.87 -5.02
N LEU A 117 2.43 13.28 -3.85
CA LEU A 117 3.41 13.21 -2.77
C LEU A 117 3.79 11.77 -2.48
N ALA A 118 5.07 11.46 -2.57
CA ALA A 118 5.59 10.12 -2.33
C ALA A 118 6.69 10.10 -1.26
N ALA A 119 6.76 8.99 -0.50
CA ALA A 119 7.94 8.68 0.28
C ALA A 119 8.33 7.20 0.12
N GLY A 120 9.59 6.95 -0.21
CA GLY A 120 10.11 5.60 -0.44
C GLY A 120 9.30 4.82 -1.47
N CYS A 121 8.86 3.60 -1.13
CA CYS A 121 8.03 2.77 -2.01
C CYS A 121 6.63 3.32 -2.29
N GLY A 122 6.16 4.32 -1.54
CA GLY A 122 4.94 5.03 -1.87
C GLY A 122 4.97 5.72 -3.25
N VAL A 123 6.11 5.76 -3.89
CA VAL A 123 6.26 6.25 -5.27
C VAL A 123 5.58 5.35 -6.30
N THR A 124 5.31 4.08 -5.99
CA THR A 124 4.76 3.12 -6.98
C THR A 124 3.39 3.52 -7.52
N PRO A 125 2.36 3.83 -6.69
CA PRO A 125 1.10 4.36 -7.22
C PRO A 125 1.26 5.77 -7.79
N ILE A 126 2.14 6.58 -7.22
CA ILE A 126 2.39 7.96 -7.69
C ILE A 126 2.97 7.96 -9.10
N MET A 127 3.96 7.11 -9.41
CA MET A 127 4.51 7.01 -10.76
C MET A 127 3.47 6.45 -11.75
N ALA A 128 2.70 5.44 -11.36
CA ALA A 128 1.63 4.92 -12.20
C ALA A 128 0.62 6.03 -12.58
N MET A 129 0.19 6.83 -11.61
CA MET A 129 -0.71 7.97 -11.85
C MET A 129 -0.04 9.09 -12.64
N ARG A 130 1.24 9.38 -12.39
CA ARG A 130 1.99 10.43 -13.12
C ARG A 130 2.07 10.11 -14.62
N ARG A 131 2.35 8.84 -14.96
CA ARG A 131 2.35 8.37 -16.37
C ARG A 131 0.97 8.47 -16.99
N TRP A 132 -0.05 8.05 -16.25
CA TRP A 132 -1.44 8.11 -16.72
C TRP A 132 -1.87 9.54 -17.01
N LEU A 133 -1.61 10.46 -16.10
CA LEU A 133 -1.92 11.90 -16.29
C LEU A 133 -1.17 12.49 -17.49
N ALA A 134 0.11 12.16 -17.65
CA ALA A 134 0.89 12.62 -18.79
C ALA A 134 0.32 12.18 -20.15
N LYS A 135 -0.24 10.96 -20.20
CA LYS A 135 -0.81 10.38 -21.42
C LYS A 135 -2.22 10.86 -21.70
N HIS A 136 -3.07 10.85 -20.68
CA HIS A 136 -4.52 11.03 -20.85
C HIS A 136 -5.00 12.44 -20.52
N ARG A 137 -4.21 13.20 -19.74
CA ARG A 137 -4.48 14.61 -19.40
C ARG A 137 -3.21 15.46 -19.54
N PRO A 138 -2.67 15.60 -20.77
CA PRO A 138 -1.39 16.29 -20.99
C PRO A 138 -1.41 17.77 -20.61
N GLN A 139 -2.60 18.38 -20.47
CA GLN A 139 -2.77 19.76 -20.02
C GLN A 139 -2.89 19.90 -18.50
N ALA A 140 -2.97 18.81 -17.76
CA ALA A 140 -3.06 18.86 -16.30
C ALA A 140 -1.76 19.42 -15.70
N ASP A 141 -1.90 20.34 -14.74
CA ASP A 141 -0.79 20.85 -13.93
C ASP A 141 -0.48 19.84 -12.81
N VAL A 142 0.56 19.05 -13.00
CA VAL A 142 0.96 17.99 -12.07
C VAL A 142 2.28 18.33 -11.42
N GLN A 143 2.25 18.64 -10.13
CA GLN A 143 3.43 18.80 -9.29
C GLN A 143 3.72 17.49 -8.55
N VAL A 144 5.00 17.13 -8.44
CA VAL A 144 5.41 15.91 -7.72
C VAL A 144 6.50 16.27 -6.72
N ILE A 145 6.36 15.81 -5.48
CA ILE A 145 7.43 15.84 -4.48
C ILE A 145 7.68 14.40 -4.04
N TYR A 146 8.91 13.94 -4.21
CA TYR A 146 9.31 12.58 -3.86
C TYR A 146 10.42 12.58 -2.81
N ASN A 147 10.13 11.99 -1.67
CA ASN A 147 10.99 11.92 -0.50
C ASN A 147 11.71 10.58 -0.43
N VAL A 148 13.02 10.60 -0.30
CA VAL A 148 13.88 9.43 -0.16
C VAL A 148 14.82 9.58 1.03
N ARG A 149 15.40 8.48 1.50
CA ARG A 149 16.43 8.51 2.56
C ARG A 149 17.72 9.15 2.04
N SER A 150 18.15 8.73 0.84
CA SER A 150 19.33 9.25 0.17
C SER A 150 19.12 9.24 -1.35
N PRO A 151 19.94 9.93 -2.16
CA PRO A 151 19.82 9.96 -3.61
C PRO A 151 19.84 8.58 -4.28
N GLU A 152 20.56 7.61 -3.73
CA GLU A 152 20.62 6.22 -4.22
C GLU A 152 19.33 5.41 -3.99
N ASP A 153 18.42 5.92 -3.16
CA ASP A 153 17.12 5.31 -2.88
C ASP A 153 16.01 5.78 -3.84
N VAL A 154 16.33 6.54 -4.87
CA VAL A 154 15.34 7.01 -5.86
C VAL A 154 14.90 5.84 -6.74
N ILE A 155 13.68 5.37 -6.55
CA ILE A 155 13.05 4.36 -7.40
C ILE A 155 12.61 5.03 -8.70
N PHE A 156 12.78 4.36 -9.85
CA PHE A 156 12.53 4.89 -11.21
C PHE A 156 13.41 6.11 -11.55
N ALA A 157 14.67 6.13 -11.09
CA ALA A 157 15.56 7.28 -11.21
C ALA A 157 15.72 7.77 -12.66
N GLU A 158 15.88 6.84 -13.63
CA GLU A 158 15.99 7.19 -15.05
C GLU A 158 14.70 7.79 -15.60
N GLU A 159 13.57 7.32 -15.15
CA GLU A 159 12.27 7.76 -15.65
C GLU A 159 11.89 9.16 -15.14
N TRP A 160 12.30 9.53 -13.92
CA TRP A 160 12.09 10.87 -13.40
C TRP A 160 12.74 11.96 -14.23
N ARG A 161 13.70 11.65 -15.11
CA ARG A 161 14.24 12.59 -16.07
C ARG A 161 13.23 13.11 -17.09
N ASN A 162 12.15 12.34 -17.30
CA ASN A 162 11.08 12.69 -18.25
C ASN A 162 9.93 13.47 -17.60
N TYR A 163 9.92 13.59 -16.29
CA TYR A 163 8.84 14.24 -15.53
C TYR A 163 9.38 15.24 -14.52
N PRO A 164 8.82 16.46 -14.47
CA PRO A 164 9.15 17.39 -13.39
C PRO A 164 8.88 16.76 -12.02
N VAL A 165 9.88 16.78 -11.15
CA VAL A 165 9.82 16.27 -9.78
C VAL A 165 10.72 17.06 -8.87
N THR A 166 10.25 17.37 -7.65
CA THR A 166 11.08 17.87 -6.56
C THR A 166 11.54 16.68 -5.74
N LEU A 167 12.83 16.35 -5.80
CA LEU A 167 13.42 15.28 -5.01
C LEU A 167 13.90 15.82 -3.67
N VAL A 168 13.51 15.15 -2.59
CA VAL A 168 13.89 15.49 -1.20
C VAL A 168 14.65 14.31 -0.60
N ALA A 169 15.89 14.53 -0.13
CA ALA A 169 16.72 13.50 0.47
C ALA A 169 17.03 13.82 1.95
N GLU A 170 16.73 12.87 2.84
CA GLU A 170 16.99 13.03 4.28
C GLU A 170 18.48 13.13 4.59
N HIS A 171 19.29 12.35 3.85
CA HIS A 171 20.73 12.24 4.04
C HIS A 171 21.45 12.38 2.69
N ASN A 172 22.69 12.85 2.72
CA ASN A 172 23.58 12.91 1.57
C ASN A 172 22.98 13.62 0.34
N ALA A 173 22.11 14.63 0.57
CA ALA A 173 21.51 15.40 -0.52
C ALA A 173 22.61 16.01 -1.41
N THR A 174 22.52 15.74 -2.71
CA THR A 174 23.42 16.26 -3.74
C THR A 174 22.73 17.32 -4.58
N HIS A 175 23.41 17.89 -5.56
CA HIS A 175 22.81 18.86 -6.48
C HIS A 175 21.52 18.28 -7.12
N GLY A 176 20.45 19.06 -7.12
CA GLY A 176 19.13 18.64 -7.61
C GLY A 176 18.20 18.07 -6.54
N PHE A 177 18.68 17.93 -5.30
CA PHE A 177 17.86 17.50 -4.17
C PHE A 177 17.66 18.63 -3.15
N VAL A 178 16.46 18.70 -2.61
CA VAL A 178 16.18 19.46 -1.38
C VAL A 178 16.66 18.61 -0.19
N ALA A 179 17.48 19.19 0.68
CA ALA A 179 18.02 18.49 1.84
C ALA A 179 16.99 18.39 2.98
N GLY A 180 16.93 17.23 3.64
CA GLY A 180 16.09 16.97 4.79
C GLY A 180 14.79 16.24 4.44
N ARG A 181 13.72 16.60 5.14
CA ARG A 181 12.37 16.02 4.97
C ARG A 181 11.41 17.04 4.39
N LEU A 182 10.28 16.55 3.90
CA LEU A 182 9.19 17.44 3.49
C LEU A 182 8.79 18.37 4.64
N THR A 183 8.79 19.67 4.35
CA THR A 183 8.41 20.71 5.31
C THR A 183 7.14 21.42 4.83
N ARG A 184 6.49 22.14 5.76
CA ARG A 184 5.32 22.97 5.42
C ARG A 184 5.69 24.12 4.48
N GLU A 185 6.89 24.67 4.62
CA GLU A 185 7.41 25.74 3.76
C GLU A 185 7.58 25.25 2.31
N LEU A 186 8.06 24.00 2.13
CA LEU A 186 8.15 23.39 0.80
C LEU A 186 6.76 23.17 0.20
N LEU A 187 5.77 22.76 0.99
CA LEU A 187 4.38 22.64 0.54
C LEU A 187 3.79 24.00 0.16
N GLN A 188 4.07 25.04 0.96
CA GLN A 188 3.62 26.42 0.68
C GLN A 188 4.20 26.97 -0.63
N SER A 189 5.40 26.51 -1.06
CA SER A 189 6.01 26.93 -2.31
C SER A 189 5.33 26.33 -3.55
N VAL A 190 4.43 25.34 -3.38
CA VAL A 190 3.68 24.75 -4.50
C VAL A 190 2.59 25.74 -4.95
N PRO A 191 2.62 26.18 -6.22
CA PRO A 191 1.63 27.13 -6.73
C PRO A 191 0.20 26.58 -6.59
N ASP A 192 -0.73 27.42 -6.19
CA ASP A 192 -2.16 27.10 -6.11
C ASP A 192 -2.51 25.89 -5.22
N LEU A 193 -1.70 25.59 -4.20
CA LEU A 193 -1.79 24.39 -3.38
C LEU A 193 -3.23 24.07 -2.92
N ALA A 194 -3.96 25.05 -2.41
CA ALA A 194 -5.32 24.85 -1.88
C ALA A 194 -6.33 24.40 -2.95
N SER A 195 -6.06 24.68 -4.23
CA SER A 195 -6.91 24.28 -5.36
C SER A 195 -6.55 22.92 -5.94
N ARG A 196 -5.47 22.29 -5.50
CA ARG A 196 -4.99 21.00 -6.02
C ARG A 196 -5.71 19.81 -5.39
N THR A 197 -5.84 18.76 -6.16
CA THR A 197 -6.08 17.42 -5.64
C THR A 197 -4.74 16.87 -5.16
N VAL A 198 -4.62 16.68 -3.85
CA VAL A 198 -3.41 16.17 -3.21
C VAL A 198 -3.56 14.66 -2.98
N MET A 199 -2.62 13.90 -3.52
CA MET A 199 -2.58 12.44 -3.38
C MET A 199 -1.24 12.02 -2.78
N THR A 200 -1.27 11.24 -1.70
CA THR A 200 -0.04 10.86 -0.99
C THR A 200 0.02 9.37 -0.69
N CYS A 201 1.23 8.81 -0.83
CA CYS A 201 1.54 7.45 -0.40
C CYS A 201 2.96 7.38 0.18
N GLY A 202 3.09 6.67 1.30
CA GLY A 202 4.36 6.50 2.01
C GLY A 202 4.17 5.92 3.41
N PRO A 203 5.21 5.96 4.26
CA PRO A 203 5.13 5.53 5.65
C PRO A 203 4.07 6.31 6.45
N ALA A 204 3.44 5.66 7.43
CA ALA A 204 2.36 6.28 8.19
C ALA A 204 2.72 7.63 8.82
N PRO A 205 3.88 7.80 9.50
CA PRO A 205 4.25 9.11 10.07
C PRO A 205 4.41 10.22 9.02
N TYR A 206 4.90 9.87 7.82
CA TYR A 206 5.00 10.81 6.70
C TYR A 206 3.61 11.27 6.25
N MET A 207 2.69 10.34 6.02
CA MET A 207 1.35 10.67 5.55
C MET A 207 0.53 11.45 6.58
N GLU A 208 0.67 11.13 7.87
CA GLU A 208 0.03 11.87 8.97
C GLU A 208 0.50 13.33 9.03
N LYS A 209 1.81 13.53 8.88
CA LYS A 209 2.37 14.90 8.80
C LYS A 209 1.88 15.64 7.56
N VAL A 210 1.91 15.01 6.40
CA VAL A 210 1.38 15.59 5.15
C VAL A 210 -0.07 16.01 5.33
N GLU A 211 -0.93 15.13 5.86
CA GLU A 211 -2.35 15.41 6.08
C GLU A 211 -2.58 16.63 6.96
N GLN A 212 -1.84 16.72 8.07
CA GLN A 212 -1.90 17.87 8.98
C GLN A 212 -1.45 19.18 8.31
N ASP A 213 -0.33 19.13 7.56
CA ASP A 213 0.24 20.30 6.93
C ASP A 213 -0.64 20.80 5.78
N VAL A 214 -1.12 19.92 4.89
CA VAL A 214 -1.98 20.34 3.77
C VAL A 214 -3.35 20.82 4.23
N ALA A 215 -3.91 20.23 5.29
CA ALA A 215 -5.15 20.72 5.90
C ALA A 215 -4.98 22.14 6.47
N ALA A 216 -3.87 22.38 7.17
CA ALA A 216 -3.55 23.71 7.69
C ALA A 216 -3.29 24.75 6.58
N LEU A 217 -2.96 24.31 5.37
CA LEU A 217 -2.74 25.14 4.19
C LEU A 217 -3.99 25.25 3.29
N GLY A 218 -5.16 24.81 3.77
CA GLY A 218 -6.45 24.99 3.10
C GLY A 218 -6.77 23.97 2.00
N VAL A 219 -6.04 22.86 1.91
CA VAL A 219 -6.35 21.77 0.98
C VAL A 219 -7.60 21.03 1.45
N THR A 220 -8.59 20.90 0.58
CA THR A 220 -9.84 20.18 0.87
C THR A 220 -9.96 18.84 0.15
N ARG A 221 -9.21 18.64 -0.93
CA ARG A 221 -9.18 17.40 -1.73
C ARG A 221 -7.91 16.63 -1.45
N PHE A 222 -7.95 15.78 -0.45
CA PHE A 222 -6.81 14.99 0.03
C PHE A 222 -7.12 13.51 0.01
N PHE A 223 -6.27 12.72 -0.65
CA PHE A 223 -6.37 11.27 -0.77
C PHE A 223 -5.06 10.61 -0.35
N LYS A 224 -5.13 9.50 0.35
CA LYS A 224 -3.95 8.76 0.80
C LYS A 224 -4.14 7.27 0.67
N GLU A 225 -3.07 6.56 0.33
CA GLU A 225 -3.00 5.09 0.39
C GLU A 225 -1.95 4.68 1.41
N LYS A 226 -2.33 3.80 2.33
CA LYS A 226 -1.46 3.28 3.38
C LYS A 226 -0.86 1.95 2.96
N PHE A 227 0.47 1.87 2.88
CA PHE A 227 1.17 0.60 2.87
C PHE A 227 1.37 0.13 4.30
N PHE A 228 1.12 -1.14 4.52
CA PHE A 228 1.21 -1.70 5.86
C PHE A 228 2.65 -2.10 6.20
N THR A 229 3.09 -1.74 7.41
CA THR A 229 4.32 -2.24 8.02
C THR A 229 3.97 -3.36 9.00
N PRO A 230 4.71 -4.48 9.05
CA PRO A 230 4.50 -5.53 10.06
C PRO A 230 4.67 -4.97 11.47
N VAL A 231 3.88 -5.48 12.39
CA VAL A 231 3.82 -5.01 13.78
C VAL A 231 4.89 -5.66 14.64
N ALA A 232 5.37 -4.89 15.60
CA ALA A 232 6.31 -5.27 16.64
C ALA A 232 5.80 -6.42 17.56
N GLU A 233 6.73 -6.95 18.37
CA GLU A 233 6.58 -8.09 19.26
C GLU A 233 5.33 -8.09 20.17
N ALA A 234 4.91 -9.30 20.60
CA ALA A 234 3.81 -9.51 21.52
C ALA A 234 4.02 -8.77 22.86
N ALA A 235 3.00 -8.02 23.26
CA ALA A 235 3.04 -7.30 24.52
C ALA A 235 2.70 -8.25 25.70
N THR A 236 3.31 -8.00 26.84
CA THR A 236 3.01 -8.73 28.10
C THR A 236 1.94 -8.06 28.93
N SER A 237 1.49 -6.84 28.53
CA SER A 237 0.43 -6.08 29.20
C SER A 237 -0.34 -5.24 28.17
N GLY A 238 -1.60 -4.90 28.49
CA GLY A 238 -2.47 -4.12 27.61
C GLY A 238 -3.89 -4.65 27.63
N LEU A 239 -4.59 -4.55 26.49
CA LEU A 239 -5.91 -5.15 26.34
C LEU A 239 -5.79 -6.67 26.26
N LYS A 240 -6.69 -7.36 26.98
CA LYS A 240 -6.80 -8.80 26.97
C LYS A 240 -7.69 -9.27 25.84
N PHE A 241 -7.25 -10.27 25.12
CA PHE A 241 -8.01 -10.95 24.09
C PHE A 241 -8.26 -12.39 24.52
N THR A 242 -9.50 -12.81 24.46
CA THR A 242 -9.91 -14.20 24.74
C THR A 242 -10.48 -14.81 23.47
N LYS A 243 -9.79 -15.77 22.88
CA LYS A 243 -10.30 -16.58 21.77
C LYS A 243 -10.96 -17.83 22.33
N LEU A 244 -12.19 -18.10 21.85
CA LEU A 244 -12.99 -19.22 22.35
C LEU A 244 -12.59 -20.55 21.70
N GLN A 245 -12.25 -20.55 20.39
CA GLN A 245 -11.93 -21.77 19.65
C GLN A 245 -10.76 -21.56 18.68
N PRO A 246 -9.59 -22.22 18.87
CA PRO A 246 -9.18 -22.91 20.11
C PRO A 246 -9.01 -21.92 21.27
N ALA A 247 -9.32 -22.35 22.48
CA ALA A 247 -9.27 -21.49 23.66
C ALA A 247 -7.85 -20.95 23.88
N ARG A 248 -7.72 -19.62 23.89
CA ARG A 248 -6.43 -18.94 24.07
C ARG A 248 -6.64 -17.52 24.59
N GLU A 249 -5.77 -17.12 25.51
CA GLU A 249 -5.69 -15.73 25.98
C GLU A 249 -4.37 -15.11 25.56
N PHE A 250 -4.40 -13.83 25.17
CA PHE A 250 -3.23 -13.07 24.81
C PHE A 250 -3.44 -11.57 25.04
N TYR A 251 -2.38 -10.78 24.98
CA TYR A 251 -2.40 -9.34 25.23
C TYR A 251 -1.83 -8.56 24.06
N ALA A 252 -2.34 -7.34 23.86
CA ALA A 252 -1.77 -6.42 22.90
C ALA A 252 -1.85 -4.97 23.43
N PRO A 253 -0.94 -4.08 23.03
CA PRO A 253 -0.97 -2.67 23.44
C PRO A 253 -2.28 -1.98 23.06
N VAL A 254 -2.71 -1.02 23.87
CA VAL A 254 -3.83 -0.16 23.53
C VAL A 254 -3.51 0.62 22.25
N GLY A 255 -4.47 0.68 21.33
CA GLY A 255 -4.32 1.42 20.05
C GLY A 255 -3.89 0.56 18.87
N THR A 256 -3.49 -0.71 19.08
CA THR A 256 -3.22 -1.64 17.99
C THR A 256 -4.51 -2.10 17.30
N THR A 257 -4.41 -2.54 16.03
CA THR A 257 -5.54 -3.19 15.36
C THR A 257 -5.74 -4.62 15.89
N LEU A 258 -6.94 -5.17 15.73
CA LEU A 258 -7.16 -6.58 16.05
C LEU A 258 -6.24 -7.50 15.25
N LEU A 259 -5.97 -7.16 13.98
CA LEU A 259 -5.03 -7.91 13.15
C LEU A 259 -3.64 -7.95 13.76
N ASP A 260 -3.13 -6.80 14.17
CA ASP A 260 -1.80 -6.69 14.76
C ASP A 260 -1.70 -7.47 16.08
N ALA A 261 -2.77 -7.44 16.89
CA ALA A 261 -2.87 -8.23 18.10
C ALA A 261 -2.84 -9.74 17.83
N LEU A 262 -3.53 -10.20 16.78
CA LEU A 262 -3.54 -11.61 16.37
C LEU A 262 -2.17 -12.07 15.87
N GLU A 263 -1.54 -11.29 14.97
CA GLU A 263 -0.26 -11.67 14.36
C GLU A 263 0.89 -11.65 15.36
N SER A 264 1.02 -10.61 16.18
CA SER A 264 2.07 -10.50 17.19
C SER A 264 2.00 -11.64 18.21
N ASN A 265 0.80 -12.16 18.45
CA ASN A 265 0.60 -13.32 19.32
C ASN A 265 0.57 -14.66 18.57
N LYS A 266 0.90 -14.70 17.27
CA LYS A 266 0.92 -15.92 16.44
C LYS A 266 -0.43 -16.64 16.44
N VAL A 267 -1.54 -15.89 16.47
CA VAL A 267 -2.89 -16.41 16.31
C VAL A 267 -3.20 -16.45 14.83
N PRO A 268 -3.55 -17.60 14.25
CA PRO A 268 -3.82 -17.72 12.82
C PRO A 268 -4.94 -16.79 12.37
N VAL A 269 -4.66 -16.00 11.36
CA VAL A 269 -5.61 -15.11 10.66
C VAL A 269 -5.19 -14.99 9.20
N THR A 270 -6.14 -15.07 8.28
CA THR A 270 -5.84 -14.85 6.86
C THR A 270 -5.64 -13.36 6.62
N VAL A 271 -4.52 -13.00 6.02
CA VAL A 271 -4.13 -11.59 5.83
C VAL A 271 -3.73 -11.34 4.40
N ALA A 272 -4.26 -10.27 3.81
CA ALA A 272 -3.87 -9.85 2.46
C ALA A 272 -3.61 -8.34 2.38
N CYS A 273 -4.65 -7.51 2.21
CA CYS A 273 -4.49 -6.08 1.95
C CYS A 273 -4.12 -5.24 3.17
N ARG A 274 -4.50 -5.64 4.38
CA ARG A 274 -4.35 -4.90 5.65
C ARG A 274 -4.99 -3.49 5.65
N ALA A 275 -5.79 -3.18 4.66
CA ALA A 275 -6.41 -1.86 4.46
C ALA A 275 -7.94 -1.88 4.61
N GLY A 276 -8.52 -3.01 5.00
CA GLY A 276 -9.97 -3.15 5.21
C GLY A 276 -10.79 -3.25 3.92
N VAL A 277 -10.18 -3.68 2.80
CA VAL A 277 -10.82 -3.65 1.48
C VAL A 277 -10.90 -5.01 0.76
N CYS A 278 -10.24 -6.08 1.27
CA CYS A 278 -10.25 -7.38 0.59
C CYS A 278 -11.09 -8.45 1.29
N GLY A 279 -11.51 -8.24 2.53
CA GLY A 279 -12.30 -9.20 3.29
C GLY A 279 -11.54 -10.40 3.88
N CYS A 280 -10.24 -10.58 3.56
CA CYS A 280 -9.48 -11.78 3.96
C CYS A 280 -9.36 -11.95 5.49
N CYS A 281 -9.25 -10.86 6.23
CA CYS A 281 -9.07 -10.89 7.68
C CYS A 281 -10.39 -10.84 8.47
N LYS A 282 -11.48 -11.36 7.88
CA LYS A 282 -12.78 -11.43 8.51
C LYS A 282 -12.70 -12.24 9.80
N THR A 283 -13.07 -11.64 10.91
CA THR A 283 -12.97 -12.22 12.26
C THR A 283 -14.26 -11.95 13.01
N LYS A 284 -14.80 -12.97 13.70
CA LYS A 284 -16.00 -12.81 14.52
C LYS A 284 -15.64 -12.37 15.93
N VAL A 285 -16.22 -11.25 16.37
CA VAL A 285 -16.04 -10.66 17.70
C VAL A 285 -17.34 -10.78 18.47
N VAL A 286 -17.28 -11.34 19.66
CA VAL A 286 -18.45 -11.56 20.54
C VAL A 286 -18.74 -10.31 21.37
N SER A 287 -17.70 -9.58 21.80
CA SER A 287 -17.84 -8.34 22.58
C SER A 287 -17.87 -7.12 21.66
N ARG A 288 -18.62 -6.06 22.04
CA ARG A 288 -18.90 -4.92 21.13
C ARG A 288 -18.21 -3.59 21.48
N LYS A 289 -17.07 -3.62 22.17
CA LYS A 289 -16.32 -2.40 22.51
C LYS A 289 -15.10 -2.20 21.59
N TYR A 290 -15.35 -1.90 20.34
CA TYR A 290 -14.33 -1.60 19.33
C TYR A 290 -14.82 -0.52 18.36
N ARG A 291 -13.90 0.13 17.67
CA ARG A 291 -14.15 1.01 16.53
C ARG A 291 -13.68 0.33 15.26
N VAL A 292 -14.43 0.41 14.18
CA VAL A 292 -14.01 -0.03 12.85
C VAL A 292 -13.83 1.16 11.92
N THR A 293 -12.83 1.10 11.05
CA THR A 293 -12.55 2.11 10.04
C THR A 293 -12.99 1.71 8.64
N SER A 294 -13.31 0.43 8.42
CA SER A 294 -13.86 -0.09 7.18
C SER A 294 -14.70 -1.36 7.42
N THR A 295 -15.81 -1.45 6.71
CA THR A 295 -16.68 -2.63 6.62
C THR A 295 -16.93 -3.02 5.16
N MET A 296 -16.14 -2.52 4.23
CA MET A 296 -16.39 -2.49 2.78
C MET A 296 -16.78 -3.84 2.18
N THR A 297 -16.26 -4.94 2.69
CA THR A 297 -16.52 -6.31 2.17
C THR A 297 -17.37 -7.17 3.10
N LEU A 298 -17.98 -6.57 4.11
CA LEU A 298 -18.91 -7.24 4.99
C LEU A 298 -20.35 -6.95 4.58
N THR A 299 -21.19 -7.96 4.58
CA THR A 299 -22.64 -7.79 4.43
C THR A 299 -23.26 -7.27 5.72
N ASP A 300 -24.44 -6.65 5.65
CA ASP A 300 -25.18 -6.19 6.83
C ASP A 300 -25.45 -7.33 7.81
N ALA A 301 -25.73 -8.53 7.30
CA ALA A 301 -25.94 -9.72 8.11
C ALA A 301 -24.66 -10.13 8.87
N GLU A 302 -23.49 -10.06 8.25
CA GLU A 302 -22.22 -10.35 8.89
C GLU A 302 -21.86 -9.30 9.95
N ILE A 303 -22.11 -8.02 9.67
CA ILE A 303 -21.93 -6.95 10.65
C ILE A 303 -22.84 -7.16 11.86
N ALA A 304 -24.10 -7.50 11.64
CA ALA A 304 -25.06 -7.80 12.70
C ALA A 304 -24.66 -9.03 13.53
N ASP A 305 -24.04 -10.04 12.90
CA ASP A 305 -23.53 -11.26 13.56
C ASP A 305 -22.15 -11.06 14.22
N GLY A 306 -21.61 -9.84 14.19
CA GLY A 306 -20.38 -9.48 14.90
C GLY A 306 -19.09 -9.70 14.12
N TYR A 307 -19.15 -9.90 12.81
CA TYR A 307 -17.95 -9.97 12.00
C TYR A 307 -17.34 -8.58 11.79
N VAL A 308 -16.03 -8.53 11.86
CA VAL A 308 -15.20 -7.35 11.56
C VAL A 308 -14.06 -7.72 10.60
N LEU A 309 -13.51 -6.73 9.92
CA LEU A 309 -12.21 -6.89 9.26
C LEU A 309 -11.13 -6.59 10.30
N ALA A 310 -10.37 -7.58 10.71
CA ALA A 310 -9.41 -7.45 11.82
C ALA A 310 -8.41 -6.29 11.60
N CYS A 311 -7.99 -6.03 10.36
CA CYS A 311 -7.08 -4.94 10.02
C CYS A 311 -7.70 -3.53 10.15
N SER A 312 -9.03 -3.43 10.24
CA SER A 312 -9.75 -2.16 10.42
C SER A 312 -10.45 -2.06 11.78
N CYS A 313 -10.35 -3.10 12.61
CA CYS A 313 -10.94 -3.15 13.94
C CYS A 313 -9.93 -2.66 14.98
N HIS A 314 -10.29 -1.60 15.71
CA HIS A 314 -9.52 -1.01 16.80
C HIS A 314 -10.21 -1.30 18.14
N PRO A 315 -9.70 -2.25 18.91
CA PRO A 315 -10.21 -2.58 20.24
C PRO A 315 -10.11 -1.38 21.18
N GLN A 316 -11.18 -1.14 21.95
CA GLN A 316 -11.24 -0.09 22.97
C GLN A 316 -11.31 -0.65 24.39
N SER A 317 -11.48 -1.96 24.52
CA SER A 317 -11.47 -2.72 25.77
C SER A 317 -11.07 -4.16 25.47
N ASP A 318 -10.98 -4.98 26.49
CA ASP A 318 -10.82 -6.43 26.33
C ASP A 318 -11.83 -7.00 25.35
N LEU A 319 -11.38 -7.90 24.48
CA LEU A 319 -12.18 -8.49 23.41
C LEU A 319 -12.31 -10.01 23.56
N VAL A 320 -13.49 -10.52 23.22
CA VAL A 320 -13.76 -11.95 23.09
C VAL A 320 -13.98 -12.27 21.60
N LEU A 321 -13.21 -13.22 21.08
CA LEU A 321 -13.25 -13.70 19.70
C LEU A 321 -13.87 -15.09 19.65
N ALA A 322 -14.68 -15.37 18.64
CA ALA A 322 -15.29 -16.68 18.44
C ALA A 322 -14.25 -17.73 18.00
#